data_2480f475eedd4cb1fdfba5ddcb044c30
#
_entry.id   2480f475eedd4cb1fdfba5ddcb044c30
#
_cell.length_a   1.000
_cell.length_b   1.000
_cell.length_c   1.000
_cell.angle_alpha   90.00
_cell.angle_beta   90.00
_cell.angle_gamma   90.00
#
_symmetry.space_group_name_H-M   'P 1'
#
loop_
_entity.id
_entity.type
_entity.pdbx_description
1 polymer ?
#
loop_
_entity_poly.entity_id
_entity_poly.type
_entity_poly.pdbx_seq_one_letter_code
_entity_poly.pdbx_strand_id
1 'polypeptide(L)'
;MNDMKIEEIITSINNKKIIETNKLKQKKERYEKREYLVEGIKIVYEYIKSKLSNTGNNNSKELDIIHVYIREELYNKYITKQIKVKKEQIKYIFDMLEKHQSIADKEENNDNPFKIFLLKENVFNKITNDVNPEGIILKVKMPNKDNILLQNVIKEDIANDINNSIRIVFENISDPRKSRNYNKNSSSSRT
;
A
#
# COMPACT_ATOMS: atom_id res chain seq x y z
N MET A 1 22.10 0.42 -14.52
CA MET A 1 21.48 0.36 -13.19
C MET A 1 20.71 1.66 -13.10
N ASN A 2 19.39 1.63 -13.23
CA ASN A 2 18.63 2.86 -13.03
C ASN A 2 18.59 3.08 -11.53
N ASP A 3 19.04 4.24 -11.07
CA ASP A 3 19.07 4.52 -9.64
C ASP A 3 17.73 5.12 -9.24
N MET A 4 17.06 4.46 -8.30
CA MET A 4 15.84 4.96 -7.69
C MET A 4 16.09 6.37 -7.11
N LYS A 5 15.29 7.35 -7.55
CA LYS A 5 15.45 8.75 -7.15
C LYS A 5 14.97 8.92 -5.70
N ILE A 6 15.91 9.17 -4.82
CA ILE A 6 15.64 9.50 -3.43
C ILE A 6 15.48 11.01 -3.29
N GLU A 7 14.34 11.47 -2.78
CA GLU A 7 14.05 12.89 -2.59
C GLU A 7 14.87 13.47 -1.43
N GLU A 8 14.91 12.78 -0.30
CA GLU A 8 15.55 13.30 0.92
C GLU A 8 15.85 12.15 1.90
N ILE A 9 16.93 12.31 2.69
CA ILE A 9 17.18 11.48 3.87
C ILE A 9 16.70 12.25 5.11
N ILE A 10 15.64 11.77 5.75
CA ILE A 10 15.04 12.42 6.93
C ILE A 10 15.67 11.86 8.20
N THR A 11 16.31 12.72 8.96
CA THR A 11 17.02 12.38 10.21
C THR A 11 16.30 12.88 11.47
N SER A 12 15.36 13.81 11.32
CA SER A 12 14.66 14.42 12.45
C SER A 12 13.21 13.91 12.58
N ILE A 13 12.84 13.51 13.78
CA ILE A 13 11.44 13.16 14.15
C ILE A 13 10.50 14.38 14.09
N ASN A 14 11.05 15.59 14.11
CA ASN A 14 10.31 16.86 14.03
C ASN A 14 10.11 17.33 12.58
N ASN A 15 10.56 16.58 11.59
CA ASN A 15 10.28 16.89 10.19
C ASN A 15 8.76 16.94 9.98
N LYS A 16 8.28 18.00 9.31
CA LYS A 16 6.85 18.24 9.06
C LYS A 16 6.15 17.05 8.39
N LYS A 17 6.80 16.42 7.41
CA LYS A 17 6.26 15.23 6.71
C LYS A 17 6.06 14.05 7.66
N ILE A 18 7.01 13.86 8.60
CA ILE A 18 6.94 12.79 9.60
C ILE A 18 5.82 13.05 10.60
N ILE A 19 5.67 14.28 11.08
CA ILE A 19 4.59 14.65 12.00
C ILE A 19 3.23 14.43 11.35
N GLU A 20 3.06 14.86 10.09
CA GLU A 20 1.81 14.67 9.34
C GLU A 20 1.52 13.20 9.07
N THR A 21 2.53 12.43 8.69
CA THR A 21 2.39 10.98 8.46
C THR A 21 2.02 10.24 9.73
N ASN A 22 2.63 10.60 10.86
CA ASN A 22 2.32 9.99 12.16
C ASN A 22 0.86 10.21 12.61
N LYS A 23 0.23 11.33 12.22
CA LYS A 23 -1.20 11.56 12.49
C LYS A 23 -2.10 10.52 11.84
N LEU A 24 -1.71 9.93 10.71
CA LEU A 24 -2.48 8.88 10.03
C LEU A 24 -2.62 7.58 10.85
N LYS A 25 -1.94 7.45 11.98
CA LYS A 25 -2.24 6.40 12.97
C LYS A 25 -3.65 6.54 13.54
N GLN A 26 -4.19 7.75 13.59
CA GLN A 26 -5.54 8.04 14.07
C GLN A 26 -6.57 7.87 12.95
N LYS A 27 -7.67 7.17 13.24
CA LYS A 27 -8.75 6.94 12.28
C LYS A 27 -9.30 8.25 11.71
N LYS A 28 -9.55 9.26 12.56
CA LYS A 28 -10.07 10.58 12.18
C LYS A 28 -9.20 11.20 11.08
N GLU A 29 -7.90 11.30 11.30
CA GLU A 29 -6.94 11.90 10.36
C GLU A 29 -6.92 11.18 9.01
N ARG A 30 -7.01 9.83 9.00
CA ARG A 30 -7.08 9.06 7.75
C ARG A 30 -8.29 9.42 6.92
N TYR A 31 -9.45 9.57 7.55
CA TYR A 31 -10.69 9.91 6.83
C TYR A 31 -10.74 11.36 6.39
N GLU A 32 -10.23 12.29 7.19
CA GLU A 32 -10.15 13.72 6.83
C GLU A 32 -9.21 13.95 5.65
N LYS A 33 -8.02 13.33 5.68
CA LYS A 33 -7.01 13.48 4.63
C LYS A 33 -7.25 12.58 3.43
N ARG A 34 -8.11 11.57 3.56
CA ARG A 34 -8.31 10.53 2.56
C ARG A 34 -7.01 9.81 2.23
N GLU A 35 -6.20 9.52 3.25
CA GLU A 35 -4.90 8.89 3.15
C GLU A 35 -4.76 7.80 4.22
N TYR A 36 -3.95 6.78 3.95
CA TYR A 36 -3.60 5.75 4.93
C TYR A 36 -2.20 5.18 4.69
N LEU A 37 -1.72 4.38 5.63
CA LEU A 37 -0.41 3.75 5.56
C LEU A 37 -0.56 2.26 5.25
N VAL A 38 0.27 1.78 4.31
CA VAL A 38 0.47 0.36 4.00
C VAL A 38 1.86 0.00 4.48
N GLU A 39 1.96 -0.90 5.45
CA GLU A 39 3.18 -1.18 6.17
C GLU A 39 3.58 -2.65 6.10
N GLY A 40 4.90 -2.91 5.99
CA GLY A 40 5.49 -4.23 5.95
C GLY A 40 5.67 -4.79 4.54
N ILE A 41 6.77 -5.53 4.34
CA ILE A 41 7.21 -6.01 3.02
C ILE A 41 6.12 -6.83 2.31
N LYS A 42 5.48 -7.77 3.03
CA LYS A 42 4.45 -8.62 2.45
C LYS A 42 3.23 -7.81 1.99
N ILE A 43 2.75 -6.90 2.83
CA ILE A 43 1.55 -6.11 2.55
C ILE A 43 1.82 -5.11 1.42
N VAL A 44 2.98 -4.46 1.43
CA VAL A 44 3.43 -3.56 0.35
C VAL A 44 3.56 -4.31 -0.98
N TYR A 45 4.15 -5.50 -0.98
CA TYR A 45 4.25 -6.36 -2.16
C TYR A 45 2.87 -6.70 -2.74
N GLU A 46 1.94 -7.18 -1.90
CA GLU A 46 0.57 -7.51 -2.35
C GLU A 46 -0.19 -6.27 -2.82
N TYR A 47 -0.02 -5.13 -2.16
CA TYR A 47 -0.61 -3.86 -2.58
C TYR A 47 -0.17 -3.48 -4.01
N ILE A 48 1.13 -3.43 -4.27
CA ILE A 48 1.68 -3.07 -5.58
C ILE A 48 1.21 -4.09 -6.63
N LYS A 49 1.30 -5.39 -6.32
CA LYS A 49 0.90 -6.45 -7.22
C LYS A 49 -0.59 -6.38 -7.59
N SER A 50 -1.46 -6.15 -6.61
CA SER A 50 -2.91 -6.04 -6.84
C SER A 50 -3.26 -4.84 -7.72
N LYS A 51 -2.62 -3.70 -7.50
CA LYS A 51 -2.82 -2.49 -8.31
C LYS A 51 -2.40 -2.70 -9.76
N LEU A 52 -1.33 -3.44 -10.00
CA LEU A 52 -0.83 -3.72 -11.34
C LEU A 52 -1.58 -4.85 -12.06
N SER A 53 -2.18 -5.79 -11.32
CA SER A 53 -2.93 -6.93 -11.89
C SER A 53 -4.35 -6.54 -12.32
N ASN A 54 -4.97 -5.56 -11.69
CA ASN A 54 -6.36 -5.14 -11.96
C ASN A 54 -6.51 -4.24 -13.20
N THR A 55 -5.51 -4.16 -14.06
CA THR A 55 -5.51 -3.32 -15.28
C THR A 55 -6.16 -3.99 -16.50
N GLY A 56 -7.27 -4.69 -16.32
CA GLY A 56 -8.16 -5.06 -17.41
C GLY A 56 -9.11 -3.90 -17.71
N ASN A 57 -8.85 -3.12 -18.74
CA ASN A 57 -9.74 -2.16 -19.42
C ASN A 57 -9.73 -0.66 -19.09
N ASN A 58 -8.96 -0.12 -18.14
CA ASN A 58 -8.88 1.33 -18.02
C ASN A 58 -7.42 1.84 -17.88
N ASN A 59 -7.13 2.89 -18.64
CA ASN A 59 -5.82 3.48 -18.93
C ASN A 59 -5.04 4.13 -17.76
N SER A 60 -5.34 3.84 -16.51
CA SER A 60 -4.61 4.41 -15.38
C SER A 60 -3.84 3.35 -14.61
N LYS A 61 -2.59 3.11 -15.02
CA LYS A 61 -1.57 2.37 -14.24
C LYS A 61 -1.07 3.17 -13.03
N GLU A 62 -1.88 4.07 -12.49
CA GLU A 62 -1.45 4.95 -11.41
C GLU A 62 -1.49 4.20 -10.08
N LEU A 63 -0.33 4.06 -9.46
CA LEU A 63 -0.24 3.66 -8.07
C LEU A 63 -0.72 4.85 -7.23
N ASP A 64 -1.78 4.70 -6.45
CA ASP A 64 -2.29 5.74 -5.54
C ASP A 64 -1.29 6.10 -4.42
N ILE A 65 0.01 5.95 -4.69
CA ILE A 65 1.09 6.21 -3.75
C ILE A 65 1.39 7.71 -3.76
N ILE A 66 1.47 8.30 -2.56
CA ILE A 66 1.88 9.70 -2.35
C ILE A 66 3.34 9.75 -1.95
N HIS A 67 3.72 8.95 -0.94
CA HIS A 67 5.08 8.86 -0.45
C HIS A 67 5.47 7.41 -0.17
N VAL A 68 6.74 7.13 -0.35
CA VAL A 68 7.39 5.88 0.07
C VAL A 68 8.41 6.22 1.15
N TYR A 69 8.30 5.58 2.31
CA TYR A 69 9.24 5.71 3.39
C TYR A 69 10.01 4.40 3.55
N ILE A 70 11.32 4.47 3.40
CA ILE A 70 12.19 3.30 3.48
C ILE A 70 13.21 3.54 4.59
N ARG A 71 13.39 2.58 5.49
CA ARG A 71 14.47 2.63 6.46
C ARG A 71 15.81 2.54 5.74
N GLU A 72 16.71 3.47 6.02
CA GLU A 72 18.02 3.57 5.37
C GLU A 72 18.80 2.25 5.40
N GLU A 73 18.71 1.51 6.49
CA GLU A 73 19.33 0.19 6.62
C GLU A 73 18.80 -0.82 5.58
N LEU A 74 17.48 -0.86 5.35
CA LEU A 74 16.88 -1.74 4.35
C LEU A 74 17.36 -1.38 2.94
N TYR A 75 17.38 -0.09 2.63
CA TYR A 75 17.88 0.42 1.35
C TYR A 75 19.35 0.04 1.13
N ASN A 76 20.22 0.27 2.13
CA ASN A 76 21.63 -0.07 2.07
C ASN A 76 21.85 -1.58 1.87
N LYS A 77 21.08 -2.44 2.56
CA LYS A 77 21.11 -3.89 2.35
C LYS A 77 20.66 -4.29 0.94
N TYR A 78 19.73 -3.55 0.35
CA TYR A 78 19.29 -3.80 -1.03
C TYR A 78 20.40 -3.48 -2.02
N ILE A 79 20.98 -2.28 -1.99
CA ILE A 79 22.01 -1.87 -2.95
C ILE A 79 23.30 -2.69 -2.80
N THR A 80 23.65 -3.11 -1.58
CA THR A 80 24.82 -3.98 -1.31
C THR A 80 24.54 -5.47 -1.53
N LYS A 81 23.32 -5.84 -1.97
CA LYS A 81 22.87 -7.22 -2.20
C LYS A 81 22.94 -8.12 -0.96
N GLN A 82 22.85 -7.54 0.23
CA GLN A 82 22.93 -8.25 1.52
C GLN A 82 21.59 -8.73 2.07
N ILE A 83 20.50 -8.58 1.30
CA ILE A 83 19.18 -9.05 1.72
C ILE A 83 19.12 -10.57 1.68
N LYS A 84 18.83 -11.18 2.84
CA LYS A 84 18.74 -12.64 3.01
C LYS A 84 17.29 -13.14 3.08
N VAL A 85 16.41 -12.36 3.72
CA VAL A 85 15.01 -12.72 3.96
C VAL A 85 14.10 -11.91 3.06
N LYS A 86 13.04 -12.53 2.52
CA LYS A 86 12.06 -11.88 1.62
C LYS A 86 12.69 -11.21 0.38
N LYS A 87 13.83 -11.73 -0.07
CA LYS A 87 14.66 -11.13 -1.13
C LYS A 87 13.85 -10.84 -2.41
N GLU A 88 13.06 -11.81 -2.86
CA GLU A 88 12.28 -11.67 -4.11
C GLU A 88 11.18 -10.62 -3.98
N GLN A 89 10.49 -10.55 -2.82
CA GLN A 89 9.48 -9.53 -2.57
C GLN A 89 10.09 -8.13 -2.53
N ILE A 90 11.20 -7.97 -1.81
CA ILE A 90 11.92 -6.70 -1.71
C ILE A 90 12.41 -6.26 -3.10
N LYS A 91 13.03 -7.17 -3.85
CA LYS A 91 13.48 -6.89 -5.21
C LYS A 91 12.30 -6.43 -6.08
N TYR A 92 11.20 -7.17 -6.09
CA TYR A 92 10.01 -6.80 -6.85
C TYR A 92 9.49 -5.40 -6.49
N ILE A 93 9.40 -5.09 -5.19
CA ILE A 93 8.95 -3.77 -4.72
C ILE A 93 9.85 -2.67 -5.29
N PHE A 94 11.17 -2.81 -5.11
CA PHE A 94 12.12 -1.79 -5.56
C PHE A 94 12.13 -1.64 -7.07
N ASP A 95 12.14 -2.75 -7.84
CA ASP A 95 12.07 -2.74 -9.30
C ASP A 95 10.79 -2.01 -9.81
N MET A 96 9.65 -2.23 -9.13
CA MET A 96 8.38 -1.56 -9.48
C MET A 96 8.38 -0.08 -9.14
N LEU A 97 8.91 0.32 -7.98
CA LEU A 97 9.03 1.72 -7.60
C LEU A 97 9.93 2.49 -8.57
N GLU A 98 11.08 1.92 -8.92
CA GLU A 98 12.01 2.49 -9.89
C GLU A 98 11.37 2.65 -11.27
N LYS A 99 10.72 1.60 -11.76
CA LYS A 99 10.01 1.62 -13.04
C LYS A 99 8.95 2.72 -13.10
N HIS A 100 8.15 2.88 -12.06
CA HIS A 100 7.09 3.90 -12.02
C HIS A 100 7.65 5.31 -11.91
N GLN A 101 8.75 5.55 -11.21
CA GLN A 101 9.43 6.84 -11.23
C GLN A 101 9.94 7.18 -12.63
N SER A 102 10.56 6.21 -13.34
CA SER A 102 11.09 6.42 -14.68
C SER A 102 10.02 6.72 -15.74
N ILE A 103 8.80 6.22 -15.56
CA ILE A 103 7.67 6.52 -16.45
C ILE A 103 7.18 7.95 -16.19
N ALA A 104 7.02 8.33 -14.93
CA ALA A 104 6.56 9.64 -14.53
C ALA A 104 7.50 10.78 -15.00
N ASP A 105 8.82 10.56 -14.99
CA ASP A 105 9.80 11.54 -15.47
C ASP A 105 9.75 11.74 -17.01
N LYS A 106 9.09 10.84 -17.76
CA LYS A 106 8.98 10.93 -19.24
C LYS A 106 7.69 11.56 -19.74
N GLU A 107 6.66 11.57 -18.91
CA GLU A 107 5.36 12.15 -19.25
C GLU A 107 5.31 13.60 -18.74
N GLU A 108 5.46 14.60 -19.64
CA GLU A 108 5.46 16.03 -19.33
C GLU A 108 4.19 16.53 -18.58
N ASN A 109 3.12 15.72 -18.55
CA ASN A 109 1.83 16.04 -17.91
C ASN A 109 1.55 15.23 -16.65
N ASN A 110 2.52 14.47 -16.12
CA ASN A 110 2.27 13.65 -14.93
C ASN A 110 2.60 14.43 -13.66
N ASP A 111 1.61 15.16 -13.16
CA ASP A 111 1.74 16.14 -12.06
C ASP A 111 2.16 15.54 -10.71
N ASN A 112 2.36 14.22 -10.58
CA ASN A 112 2.75 13.71 -9.27
C ASN A 112 3.38 12.29 -9.25
N PRO A 113 4.66 12.13 -9.65
CA PRO A 113 5.38 10.93 -9.25
C PRO A 113 5.48 10.92 -7.71
N PHE A 114 5.17 9.78 -7.09
CA PHE A 114 5.37 9.64 -5.66
C PHE A 114 6.82 9.91 -5.27
N LYS A 115 7.03 10.45 -4.07
CA LYS A 115 8.36 10.76 -3.54
C LYS A 115 8.85 9.66 -2.62
N ILE A 116 10.14 9.33 -2.72
CA ILE A 116 10.79 8.33 -1.88
C ILE A 116 11.72 9.01 -0.87
N PHE A 117 11.53 8.67 0.41
CA PHE A 117 12.30 9.19 1.52
C PHE A 117 13.03 8.06 2.24
N LEU A 118 14.31 8.26 2.50
CA LEU A 118 15.05 7.40 3.41
C LEU A 118 14.93 7.93 4.83
N LEU A 119 14.67 7.04 5.79
CA LEU A 119 14.50 7.42 7.18
C LEU A 119 15.55 6.74 8.06
N LYS A 120 16.14 7.48 8.99
CA LYS A 120 16.86 6.91 10.11
C LYS A 120 15.92 6.06 10.99
N GLU A 121 16.47 5.09 11.69
CA GLU A 121 15.68 4.13 12.47
C GLU A 121 14.72 4.79 13.46
N ASN A 122 15.19 5.78 14.23
CA ASN A 122 14.37 6.50 15.20
C ASN A 122 13.20 7.26 14.55
N VAL A 123 13.40 7.78 13.33
CA VAL A 123 12.38 8.49 12.55
C VAL A 123 11.36 7.48 11.98
N PHE A 124 11.83 6.36 11.47
CA PHE A 124 10.97 5.28 10.96
C PHE A 124 10.07 4.74 12.08
N ASN A 125 10.65 4.49 13.26
CA ASN A 125 9.92 4.01 14.43
C ASN A 125 8.84 5.00 14.92
N LYS A 126 8.93 6.28 14.60
CA LYS A 126 7.90 7.26 14.91
C LYS A 126 6.62 7.03 14.11
N ILE A 127 6.73 6.64 12.84
CA ILE A 127 5.57 6.51 11.94
C ILE A 127 5.04 5.08 11.81
N THR A 128 5.81 4.07 12.17
CA THR A 128 5.37 2.67 12.17
C THR A 128 4.37 2.38 13.27
N ASN A 129 3.43 1.46 13.02
CA ASN A 129 2.55 0.84 14.03
C ASN A 129 3.07 -0.53 14.47
N ASP A 130 4.04 -1.08 13.75
CA ASP A 130 4.57 -2.41 14.03
C ASP A 130 5.62 -2.36 15.15
N VAL A 131 5.62 -3.40 15.98
CA VAL A 131 6.63 -3.59 17.04
C VAL A 131 7.99 -3.99 16.42
N ASN A 132 7.96 -4.75 15.33
CA ASN A 132 9.14 -5.19 14.59
C ASN A 132 9.06 -4.75 13.13
N PRO A 133 9.28 -3.46 12.84
CA PRO A 133 9.05 -2.91 11.51
C PRO A 133 10.01 -3.45 10.48
N GLU A 134 9.49 -3.87 9.33
CA GLU A 134 10.28 -4.44 8.22
C GLU A 134 10.99 -3.39 7.37
N GLY A 135 10.82 -2.11 7.66
CA GLY A 135 11.59 -1.01 7.07
C GLY A 135 11.00 -0.41 5.80
N ILE A 136 9.73 -0.66 5.46
CA ILE A 136 9.03 -0.01 4.34
C ILE A 136 7.59 0.33 4.71
N ILE A 137 7.17 1.57 4.37
CA ILE A 137 5.83 2.08 4.53
C ILE A 137 5.45 2.87 3.27
N LEU A 138 4.27 2.62 2.71
CA LEU A 138 3.65 3.47 1.69
C LEU A 138 2.60 4.37 2.35
N LYS A 139 2.60 5.64 2.01
CA LYS A 139 1.50 6.56 2.22
C LYS A 139 0.69 6.61 0.94
N VAL A 140 -0.58 6.24 1.00
CA VAL A 140 -1.43 6.06 -0.18
C VAL A 140 -2.75 6.81 -0.04
N LYS A 141 -3.33 7.20 -1.18
CA LYS A 141 -4.67 7.80 -1.24
C LYS A 141 -5.74 6.74 -0.94
N MET A 142 -6.79 7.11 -0.24
CA MET A 142 -7.98 6.26 -0.12
C MET A 142 -8.76 6.25 -1.44
N PRO A 143 -9.31 5.11 -1.84
CA PRO A 143 -10.26 5.04 -2.95
C PRO A 143 -11.43 5.99 -2.73
N ASN A 144 -12.00 6.51 -3.81
CA ASN A 144 -13.21 7.32 -3.72
C ASN A 144 -14.36 6.52 -3.09
N LYS A 145 -15.18 7.18 -2.25
CA LYS A 145 -16.31 6.54 -1.59
C LYS A 145 -17.30 5.96 -2.60
N ASP A 146 -17.47 6.62 -3.73
CA ASP A 146 -18.42 6.22 -4.77
C ASP A 146 -18.09 4.86 -5.40
N ASN A 147 -16.78 4.51 -5.44
CA ASN A 147 -16.32 3.21 -5.94
C ASN A 147 -16.47 2.07 -4.91
N ILE A 148 -16.80 2.40 -3.65
CA ILE A 148 -16.93 1.44 -2.54
C ILE A 148 -18.40 1.22 -2.17
N LEU A 149 -19.34 1.96 -2.76
CA LEU A 149 -20.76 1.77 -2.49
C LEU A 149 -21.17 0.37 -2.93
N LEU A 150 -21.77 -0.37 -2.00
CA LEU A 150 -22.29 -1.72 -2.24
C LEU A 150 -23.16 -1.79 -3.51
N GLN A 151 -23.90 -0.70 -3.80
CA GLN A 151 -24.72 -0.58 -4.99
C GLN A 151 -23.93 -0.63 -6.32
N ASN A 152 -22.70 -0.08 -6.35
CA ASN A 152 -21.87 -0.11 -7.53
C ASN A 152 -21.26 -1.51 -7.72
N VAL A 153 -20.84 -2.14 -6.62
CA VAL A 153 -20.35 -3.53 -6.62
C VAL A 153 -21.44 -4.49 -7.10
N ILE A 154 -22.68 -4.33 -6.62
CA ILE A 154 -23.83 -5.16 -7.04
C ILE A 154 -24.16 -4.95 -8.52
N LYS A 155 -24.10 -3.71 -9.02
CA LYS A 155 -24.37 -3.42 -10.45
C LYS A 155 -23.34 -4.06 -11.38
N GLU A 156 -22.06 -3.97 -11.04
CA GLU A 156 -21.00 -4.63 -11.80
C GLU A 156 -21.15 -6.16 -11.82
N ASP A 157 -21.57 -6.75 -10.70
CA ASP A 157 -21.79 -8.18 -10.59
C ASP A 157 -22.98 -8.69 -11.39
N ILE A 158 -24.09 -7.94 -11.40
CA ILE A 158 -25.27 -8.25 -12.23
C ILE A 158 -24.91 -8.13 -13.71
N ALA A 159 -24.10 -7.12 -14.09
CA ALA A 159 -23.67 -6.95 -15.48
C ALA A 159 -22.73 -8.07 -15.96
N ASN A 160 -21.97 -8.69 -15.07
CA ASN A 160 -21.01 -9.76 -15.40
C ASN A 160 -21.56 -11.19 -15.26
N ASP A 161 -22.88 -11.36 -15.03
CA ASP A 161 -23.61 -12.65 -14.96
C ASP A 161 -22.91 -13.71 -14.08
N ILE A 162 -22.59 -13.33 -12.83
CA ILE A 162 -21.89 -14.21 -11.88
C ILE A 162 -22.91 -15.17 -11.26
N ASN A 163 -23.27 -16.20 -11.99
CA ASN A 163 -24.30 -17.16 -11.65
C ASN A 163 -24.00 -18.12 -10.49
N ASN A 164 -22.82 -18.07 -9.86
CA ASN A 164 -22.44 -19.06 -8.84
C ASN A 164 -21.58 -18.55 -7.66
N SER A 165 -21.58 -17.28 -7.34
CA SER A 165 -20.81 -16.75 -6.20
C SER A 165 -21.73 -16.34 -5.04
N ILE A 166 -21.53 -16.95 -3.88
CA ILE A 166 -22.13 -16.48 -2.62
C ILE A 166 -21.25 -15.39 -2.07
N ARG A 167 -21.81 -14.17 -1.93
CA ARG A 167 -21.13 -13.05 -1.27
C ARG A 167 -21.67 -12.88 0.13
N ILE A 168 -20.77 -12.82 1.08
CA ILE A 168 -21.08 -12.57 2.48
C ILE A 168 -20.64 -11.15 2.81
N VAL A 169 -21.61 -10.29 3.14
CA VAL A 169 -21.37 -8.91 3.58
C VAL A 169 -21.38 -8.89 5.10
N PHE A 170 -20.31 -8.38 5.68
CA PHE A 170 -20.19 -8.20 7.12
C PHE A 170 -20.37 -6.74 7.47
N GLU A 171 -21.35 -6.43 8.29
CA GLU A 171 -21.60 -5.10 8.82
C GLU A 171 -21.07 -4.99 10.25
N ASN A 172 -20.40 -3.87 10.57
CA ASN A 172 -19.90 -3.55 11.91
C ASN A 172 -18.93 -4.56 12.55
N ILE A 173 -18.14 -5.27 11.74
CA ILE A 173 -17.09 -6.13 12.28
C ILE A 173 -15.89 -5.28 12.67
N SER A 174 -15.71 -5.09 13.96
CA SER A 174 -14.56 -4.39 14.55
C SER A 174 -13.33 -5.28 14.77
N ASP A 175 -13.53 -6.61 14.87
CA ASP A 175 -12.47 -7.58 15.10
C ASP A 175 -12.27 -8.52 13.89
N PRO A 176 -11.11 -8.44 13.20
CA PRO A 176 -10.83 -9.30 12.04
C PRO A 176 -10.88 -10.81 12.32
N ARG A 177 -10.72 -11.23 13.58
CA ARG A 177 -10.80 -12.64 13.98
C ARG A 177 -12.22 -13.18 13.89
N LYS A 178 -13.22 -12.34 14.05
CA LYS A 178 -14.64 -12.73 13.92
C LYS A 178 -14.99 -13.10 12.46
N SER A 179 -14.45 -12.42 11.47
CA SER A 179 -14.68 -12.73 10.06
C SER A 179 -14.14 -14.10 9.65
N ARG A 180 -13.03 -14.56 10.25
CA ARG A 180 -12.44 -15.88 9.96
C ARG A 180 -13.32 -17.04 10.42
N ASN A 181 -14.10 -16.86 11.47
CA ASN A 181 -14.98 -17.90 12.01
C ASN A 181 -16.22 -18.13 11.12
N TYR A 182 -16.73 -17.09 10.49
CA TYR A 182 -17.87 -17.22 9.56
C TYR A 182 -17.50 -17.97 8.28
N ASN A 183 -16.29 -17.77 7.77
CA ASN A 183 -15.82 -18.50 6.58
C ASN A 183 -15.63 -20.01 6.81
N LYS A 184 -15.36 -20.45 8.06
CA LYS A 184 -15.26 -21.88 8.39
C LYS A 184 -16.62 -22.58 8.43
N ASN A 185 -17.69 -21.87 8.80
CA ASN A 185 -19.02 -22.46 8.93
C ASN A 185 -19.78 -22.49 7.59
N SER A 186 -19.42 -21.65 6.62
CA SER A 186 -20.03 -21.66 5.28
C SER A 186 -19.52 -22.79 4.38
N SER A 187 -18.37 -23.41 4.73
CA SER A 187 -17.81 -24.55 3.98
C SER A 187 -18.31 -25.93 4.47
N SER A 188 -19.03 -25.99 5.61
CA SER A 188 -19.50 -27.24 6.21
C SER A 188 -20.95 -27.61 5.90
N SER A 189 -21.67 -26.83 5.09
CA SER A 189 -23.07 -27.10 4.71
C SER A 189 -23.23 -27.65 3.28
N ARG A 190 -22.22 -28.41 2.79
CA ARG A 190 -22.38 -29.25 1.59
C ARG A 190 -22.34 -30.70 2.00
N THR A 191 -23.46 -31.22 2.32
CA THR A 191 -23.85 -32.63 2.16
C THR A 191 -25.17 -32.67 1.46
#